data_74904049b2770bb4df93d35f2d584da4
#
_entry.id   74904049b2770bb4df93d35f2d584da4
#
_cell.length_a   1.000
_cell.length_b   1.000
_cell.length_c   1.000
_cell.angle_alpha   90.00
_cell.angle_beta   90.00
_cell.angle_gamma   90.00
#
_symmetry.space_group_name_H-M   'P 1'
#
loop_
_entity.id
_entity.type
_entity.pdbx_description
1 polymer ?
#
loop_
_entity_poly.entity_id
_entity_poly.type
_entity_poly.pdbx_seq_one_letter_code
_entity_poly.pdbx_strand_id
1 'polypeptide(L)'
;MHRDSRIALSNQEQRGLTVTLVRVARRRVRPKRDRTIESELKFRLTGANDHRKLRAMLRERGAVNTAHYREENYRFQGPGKSTRKTTLRLRVLNGGPQGVLTAKGPAKFNGGVKTREETEIDVRDTHATLDMLEQLGFQVGWIYPKRRSMWMLDGVAVTLDILDFGWFVELEGPASVLPEMARSLGLDPNRALRDSYSVMARKHQQKKSPTKAPATPVVTPPAEGQQP
;
A
#
# COMPACT_ATOMS: atom_id res chain seq x y z
N MET A 1 -26.15 50.30 -21.45
CA MET A 1 -25.03 51.15 -21.86
C MET A 1 -24.03 51.22 -20.73
N HIS A 2 -23.00 50.36 -20.73
CA HIS A 2 -21.86 50.48 -19.84
C HIS A 2 -20.61 50.44 -20.69
N ARG A 3 -19.87 51.55 -20.66
CA ARG A 3 -18.62 51.75 -21.40
C ARG A 3 -17.46 51.06 -20.73
N ASP A 4 -16.80 50.16 -21.46
CA ASP A 4 -15.47 49.66 -21.13
C ASP A 4 -14.44 50.79 -21.30
N SER A 5 -13.78 51.14 -20.20
CA SER A 5 -12.60 52.02 -20.21
C SER A 5 -11.36 51.17 -20.13
N ARG A 6 -10.75 50.80 -21.28
CA ARG A 6 -9.40 50.25 -21.34
C ARG A 6 -8.41 51.38 -21.15
N ILE A 7 -7.67 51.36 -20.06
CA ILE A 7 -6.48 52.21 -19.86
C ILE A 7 -5.31 51.47 -20.49
N ALA A 8 -4.80 52.02 -21.58
CA ALA A 8 -3.53 51.58 -22.20
C ALA A 8 -2.37 52.26 -21.45
N LEU A 9 -1.56 51.48 -20.74
CA LEU A 9 -0.32 51.95 -20.13
C LEU A 9 0.77 52.01 -21.19
N SER A 10 1.51 53.16 -21.24
CA SER A 10 2.55 53.43 -22.21
C SER A 10 3.81 52.61 -21.94
N ASN A 11 4.57 52.29 -23.01
CA ASN A 11 5.78 51.47 -23.01
C ASN A 11 7.00 52.06 -22.25
N GLN A 12 6.82 53.10 -21.47
CA GLN A 12 7.93 53.73 -20.73
C GLN A 12 8.03 53.35 -19.26
N GLU A 13 7.04 52.66 -18.67
CA GLU A 13 7.02 52.29 -17.24
C GLU A 13 7.53 50.88 -16.93
N GLN A 14 8.07 50.17 -17.92
CA GLN A 14 8.55 48.78 -17.71
C GLN A 14 10.04 48.67 -17.29
N ARG A 15 10.69 49.79 -16.96
CA ARG A 15 12.07 49.72 -16.46
C ARG A 15 12.12 50.19 -15.02
N GLY A 16 12.13 49.22 -14.09
CA GLY A 16 12.48 49.55 -12.70
C GLY A 16 11.78 48.83 -11.57
N LEU A 17 11.02 47.75 -11.79
CA LEU A 17 10.48 46.94 -10.68
C LEU A 17 11.40 45.76 -10.42
N THR A 18 12.44 45.99 -9.61
CA THR A 18 13.18 44.90 -8.95
C THR A 18 12.25 44.35 -7.88
N VAL A 19 11.54 43.24 -8.16
CA VAL A 19 10.75 42.53 -7.19
C VAL A 19 11.72 41.82 -6.26
N THR A 20 12.03 42.46 -5.12
CA THR A 20 12.72 41.80 -4.03
C THR A 20 11.77 40.78 -3.42
N LEU A 21 11.90 39.51 -3.85
CA LEU A 21 11.23 38.38 -3.21
C LEU A 21 11.75 38.22 -1.79
N VAL A 22 11.10 38.91 -0.83
CA VAL A 22 11.29 38.63 0.60
C VAL A 22 10.76 37.23 0.84
N ARG A 23 11.69 36.27 0.90
CA ARG A 23 11.42 34.89 1.26
C ARG A 23 11.06 34.85 2.74
N VAL A 24 9.79 35.14 3.05
CA VAL A 24 9.25 34.89 4.39
C VAL A 24 9.22 33.37 4.55
N ALA A 25 10.23 32.85 5.24
CA ALA A 25 10.27 31.47 5.69
C ALA A 25 9.12 31.26 6.71
N ARG A 26 7.90 31.13 6.22
CA ARG A 26 6.79 30.60 7.03
C ARG A 26 7.15 29.18 7.38
N ARG A 27 7.66 28.99 8.60
CA ARG A 27 7.78 27.67 9.22
C ARG A 27 6.37 27.08 9.26
N ARG A 28 6.00 26.36 8.19
CA ARG A 28 4.74 25.61 8.17
C ARG A 28 4.87 24.56 9.25
N VAL A 29 4.24 24.83 10.39
CA VAL A 29 3.95 23.80 11.38
C VAL A 29 3.09 22.80 10.64
N ARG A 30 3.66 21.63 10.28
CA ARG A 30 2.88 20.55 9.72
C ARG A 30 1.86 20.17 10.79
N PRO A 31 0.55 20.15 10.48
CA PRO A 31 -0.42 19.61 11.41
C PRO A 31 0.07 18.22 11.80
N LYS A 32 0.00 17.89 13.10
CA LYS A 32 0.27 16.55 13.61
C LYS A 32 -0.68 15.61 12.85
N ARG A 33 -0.18 14.90 11.85
CA ARG A 33 -0.97 13.85 11.20
C ARG A 33 -1.15 12.77 12.25
N ASP A 34 -2.37 12.41 12.53
CA ASP A 34 -2.66 11.20 13.29
C ASP A 34 -2.07 10.05 12.46
N ARG A 35 -0.99 9.49 12.98
CA ARG A 35 -0.38 8.30 12.39
C ARG A 35 -1.36 7.16 12.63
N THR A 36 -1.81 6.54 11.56
CA THR A 36 -2.72 5.40 11.68
C THR A 36 -1.94 4.24 12.28
N ILE A 37 -2.41 3.73 13.41
CA ILE A 37 -1.86 2.52 14.00
C ILE A 37 -2.71 1.35 13.46
N GLU A 38 -2.08 0.50 12.65
CA GLU A 38 -2.68 -0.73 12.16
C GLU A 38 -2.35 -1.88 13.12
N SER A 39 -3.37 -2.65 13.49
CA SER A 39 -3.20 -3.90 14.25
C SER A 39 -3.78 -5.06 13.45
N GLU A 40 -3.00 -6.14 13.30
CA GLU A 40 -3.37 -7.30 12.48
C GLU A 40 -3.07 -8.64 13.17
N LEU A 41 -3.89 -9.64 12.84
CA LEU A 41 -3.57 -11.06 12.99
C LEU A 41 -3.60 -11.70 11.60
N LYS A 42 -2.60 -12.50 11.28
CA LYS A 42 -2.49 -13.18 10.00
C LYS A 42 -2.37 -14.68 10.20
N PHE A 43 -3.08 -15.46 9.38
CA PHE A 43 -3.04 -16.91 9.44
C PHE A 43 -2.84 -17.50 8.04
N ARG A 44 -2.15 -18.65 7.99
CA ARG A 44 -2.10 -19.49 6.80
C ARG A 44 -3.25 -20.47 6.84
N LEU A 45 -3.97 -20.60 5.76
CA LEU A 45 -4.98 -21.63 5.54
C LEU A 45 -4.32 -22.84 4.86
N THR A 46 -4.88 -24.04 5.08
CA THR A 46 -4.30 -25.28 4.52
C THR A 46 -4.52 -25.37 3.01
N GLY A 47 -5.48 -24.61 2.46
CA GLY A 47 -5.74 -24.58 1.03
C GLY A 47 -7.09 -23.98 0.67
N ALA A 48 -7.50 -24.23 -0.57
CA ALA A 48 -8.74 -23.69 -1.14
C ALA A 48 -10.00 -24.10 -0.37
N ASN A 49 -10.00 -25.27 0.28
CA ASN A 49 -11.15 -25.75 1.05
C ASN A 49 -11.37 -24.86 2.29
N ASP A 50 -10.33 -24.57 3.05
CA ASP A 50 -10.44 -23.73 4.24
C ASP A 50 -10.83 -22.31 3.87
N HIS A 51 -10.27 -21.81 2.75
CA HIS A 51 -10.64 -20.51 2.22
C HIS A 51 -12.14 -20.45 1.85
N ARG A 52 -12.70 -21.49 1.21
CA ARG A 52 -14.13 -21.56 0.90
C ARG A 52 -15.00 -21.64 2.14
N LYS A 53 -14.61 -22.48 3.12
CA LYS A 53 -15.33 -22.62 4.40
C LYS A 53 -15.37 -21.28 5.14
N LEU A 54 -14.23 -20.60 5.26
CA LEU A 54 -14.16 -19.31 5.94
C LEU A 54 -15.01 -18.24 5.22
N ARG A 55 -14.99 -18.24 3.88
CA ARG A 55 -15.84 -17.35 3.08
C ARG A 55 -17.34 -17.64 3.28
N ALA A 56 -17.75 -18.90 3.38
CA ALA A 56 -19.13 -19.27 3.70
C ALA A 56 -19.52 -18.79 5.10
N MET A 57 -18.69 -19.07 6.10
CA MET A 57 -18.89 -18.64 7.49
C MET A 57 -19.03 -17.11 7.59
N LEU A 58 -18.22 -16.33 6.89
CA LEU A 58 -18.34 -14.87 6.86
C LEU A 58 -19.72 -14.43 6.35
N ARG A 59 -20.25 -15.08 5.29
CA ARG A 59 -21.58 -14.78 4.76
C ARG A 59 -22.69 -15.14 5.74
N GLU A 60 -22.61 -16.32 6.34
CA GLU A 60 -23.58 -16.80 7.32
C GLU A 60 -23.65 -15.88 8.55
N ARG A 61 -22.53 -15.27 8.91
CA ARG A 61 -22.43 -14.31 10.01
C ARG A 61 -22.81 -12.87 9.62
N GLY A 62 -23.27 -12.64 8.41
CA GLY A 62 -23.69 -11.32 7.93
C GLY A 62 -22.54 -10.37 7.60
N ALA A 63 -21.32 -10.88 7.41
CA ALA A 63 -20.22 -10.04 6.97
C ALA A 63 -20.47 -9.44 5.59
N VAL A 64 -20.17 -8.14 5.44
CA VAL A 64 -20.34 -7.40 4.19
C VAL A 64 -19.08 -7.53 3.35
N ASN A 65 -19.20 -8.06 2.12
CA ASN A 65 -18.10 -8.06 1.17
C ASN A 65 -17.92 -6.65 0.60
N THR A 66 -16.80 -5.98 0.91
CA THR A 66 -16.55 -4.59 0.57
C THR A 66 -15.72 -4.42 -0.69
N ALA A 67 -14.87 -5.40 -1.04
CA ALA A 67 -14.04 -5.33 -2.22
C ALA A 67 -13.52 -6.71 -2.66
N HIS A 68 -13.25 -6.82 -3.98
CA HIS A 68 -12.53 -7.94 -4.56
C HIS A 68 -11.63 -7.44 -5.69
N TYR A 69 -10.33 -7.68 -5.61
CA TYR A 69 -9.39 -7.19 -6.59
C TYR A 69 -8.10 -8.03 -6.67
N ARG A 70 -7.37 -7.82 -7.74
CA ARG A 70 -5.98 -8.29 -7.89
C ARG A 70 -5.03 -7.15 -7.52
N GLU A 71 -3.95 -7.52 -6.89
CA GLU A 71 -2.87 -6.59 -6.56
C GLU A 71 -1.58 -7.09 -7.17
N GLU A 72 -0.78 -6.15 -7.65
CA GLU A 72 0.64 -6.33 -7.86
C GLU A 72 1.37 -5.45 -6.87
N ASN A 73 2.22 -6.04 -6.04
CA ASN A 73 2.86 -5.36 -4.92
C ASN A 73 4.35 -5.18 -5.21
N TYR A 74 4.78 -3.94 -5.43
CA TYR A 74 6.17 -3.54 -5.61
C TYR A 74 6.77 -3.20 -4.25
N ARG A 75 7.77 -3.97 -3.82
CA ARG A 75 8.48 -3.72 -2.57
C ARG A 75 9.79 -3.00 -2.86
N PHE A 76 9.97 -1.80 -2.31
CA PHE A 76 11.15 -0.99 -2.54
C PHE A 76 12.24 -1.19 -1.48
N GLN A 77 13.47 -1.05 -1.95
CA GLN A 77 14.66 -0.84 -1.15
C GLN A 77 15.07 0.63 -1.28
N GLY A 78 15.20 1.33 -0.17
CA GLY A 78 15.53 2.76 -0.19
C GLY A 78 17.03 3.04 -0.14
N PRO A 79 17.43 4.27 -0.54
CA PRO A 79 18.82 4.70 -0.65
C PRO A 79 19.42 4.95 0.71
N GLY A 80 19.62 4.28 1.64
CA GLY A 80 20.33 4.61 2.87
C GLY A 80 19.85 3.88 4.12
N LYS A 81 20.58 4.11 5.19
CA LYS A 81 20.34 3.42 6.47
C LYS A 81 19.01 3.81 7.12
N SER A 82 18.54 5.03 6.93
CA SER A 82 17.29 5.55 7.49
C SER A 82 16.04 4.84 6.97
N THR A 83 16.09 4.34 5.72
CA THR A 83 14.97 3.65 5.08
C THR A 83 14.88 2.16 5.46
N ARG A 84 15.93 1.60 6.07
CA ARG A 84 15.99 0.15 6.41
C ARG A 84 14.94 -0.30 7.43
N LYS A 85 14.50 0.61 8.30
CA LYS A 85 13.47 0.33 9.32
C LYS A 85 12.05 0.50 8.81
N THR A 86 11.87 1.06 7.61
CA THR A 86 10.57 1.34 7.00
C THR A 86 10.35 0.43 5.80
N THR A 87 9.18 -0.15 5.71
CA THR A 87 8.75 -0.87 4.51
C THR A 87 8.04 0.10 3.59
N LEU A 88 8.56 0.34 2.37
CA LEU A 88 7.86 1.06 1.33
C LEU A 88 7.31 0.08 0.29
N ARG A 89 6.02 0.22 -0.04
CA ARG A 89 5.32 -0.64 -0.99
C ARG A 89 4.39 0.20 -1.87
N LEU A 90 4.45 0.00 -3.17
CA LEU A 90 3.40 0.42 -4.09
C LEU A 90 2.53 -0.79 -4.41
N ARG A 91 1.22 -0.66 -4.23
CA ARG A 91 0.22 -1.64 -4.61
C ARG A 91 -0.49 -1.13 -5.86
N VAL A 92 -0.37 -1.84 -6.97
CA VAL A 92 -1.10 -1.59 -8.21
C VAL A 92 -2.38 -2.41 -8.17
N LEU A 93 -3.52 -1.80 -8.46
CA LEU A 93 -4.84 -2.43 -8.38
C LEU A 93 -5.34 -2.83 -9.76
N ASN A 94 -5.73 -4.09 -9.93
CA ASN A 94 -6.34 -4.64 -11.15
C ASN A 94 -5.56 -4.38 -12.45
N GLY A 95 -4.24 -4.17 -12.36
CA GLY A 95 -3.37 -3.84 -13.50
C GLY A 95 -3.60 -2.45 -14.09
N GLY A 96 -4.37 -1.60 -13.40
CA GLY A 96 -4.68 -0.25 -13.86
C GLY A 96 -3.68 0.80 -13.36
N PRO A 97 -3.89 2.08 -13.72
CA PRO A 97 -3.00 3.16 -13.32
C PRO A 97 -3.14 3.51 -11.82
N GLN A 98 -4.20 3.06 -11.17
CA GLN A 98 -4.46 3.38 -9.77
C GLN A 98 -3.75 2.44 -8.82
N GLY A 99 -3.34 2.97 -7.68
CA GLY A 99 -2.65 2.19 -6.66
C GLY A 99 -2.66 2.87 -5.30
N VAL A 100 -1.94 2.23 -4.37
CA VAL A 100 -1.74 2.75 -3.01
C VAL A 100 -0.26 2.65 -2.67
N LEU A 101 0.35 3.78 -2.33
CA LEU A 101 1.72 3.82 -1.82
C LEU A 101 1.67 3.82 -0.29
N THR A 102 2.26 2.79 0.32
CA THR A 102 2.25 2.54 1.76
C THR A 102 3.65 2.59 2.33
N ALA A 103 3.85 3.39 3.39
CA ALA A 103 5.04 3.35 4.24
C ALA A 103 4.67 2.74 5.59
N LYS A 104 5.35 1.65 5.97
CA LYS A 104 5.09 0.90 7.20
C LYS A 104 6.30 0.94 8.13
N GLY A 105 6.08 1.39 9.35
CA GLY A 105 7.09 1.45 10.41
C GLY A 105 7.48 0.08 10.97
N PRO A 106 8.37 0.04 11.98
CA PRO A 106 8.73 -1.18 12.69
C PRO A 106 7.51 -1.82 13.36
N ALA A 107 7.40 -3.14 13.25
CA ALA A 107 6.33 -3.89 13.89
C ALA A 107 6.61 -4.12 15.38
N LYS A 108 5.57 -4.04 16.21
CA LYS A 108 5.52 -4.51 17.59
C LYS A 108 4.57 -5.69 17.67
N PHE A 109 4.79 -6.60 18.61
CA PHE A 109 3.97 -7.80 18.80
C PHE A 109 3.53 -7.91 20.25
N ASN A 110 2.24 -8.14 20.47
CA ASN A 110 1.67 -8.44 21.78
C ASN A 110 0.57 -9.50 21.61
N GLY A 111 0.68 -10.65 22.32
CA GLY A 111 -0.30 -11.73 22.24
C GLY A 111 -0.57 -12.25 20.83
N GLY A 112 0.44 -12.26 19.95
CA GLY A 112 0.29 -12.62 18.53
C GLY A 112 -0.14 -11.46 17.63
N VAL A 113 -0.80 -10.44 18.17
CA VAL A 113 -1.22 -9.25 17.43
C VAL A 113 0.00 -8.44 17.04
N LYS A 114 0.11 -8.14 15.74
CA LYS A 114 1.13 -7.27 15.18
C LYS A 114 0.58 -5.87 15.03
N THR A 115 1.30 -4.89 15.57
CA THR A 115 0.92 -3.48 15.54
C THR A 115 2.06 -2.64 14.96
N ARG A 116 1.75 -1.66 14.13
CA ARG A 116 2.72 -0.72 13.56
C ARG A 116 2.08 0.56 13.05
N GLU A 117 2.89 1.60 12.94
CA GLU A 117 2.49 2.84 12.28
C GLU A 117 2.47 2.64 10.76
N GLU A 118 1.41 3.10 10.12
CA GLU A 118 1.29 3.11 8.66
C GLU A 118 0.90 4.49 8.14
N THR A 119 1.40 4.79 6.95
CA THR A 119 0.97 5.95 6.18
C THR A 119 0.66 5.47 4.78
N GLU A 120 -0.56 5.71 4.33
CA GLU A 120 -1.00 5.37 2.99
C GLU A 120 -1.41 6.62 2.21
N ILE A 121 -1.15 6.60 0.93
CA ILE A 121 -1.63 7.60 -0.02
C ILE A 121 -2.16 6.92 -1.27
N ASP A 122 -3.30 7.38 -1.74
CA ASP A 122 -3.83 6.96 -3.02
C ASP A 122 -2.98 7.52 -4.16
N VAL A 123 -2.69 6.68 -5.14
CA VAL A 123 -1.89 7.00 -6.31
C VAL A 123 -2.79 6.87 -7.54
N ARG A 124 -2.85 7.93 -8.35
CA ARG A 124 -3.64 7.94 -9.60
C ARG A 124 -2.86 7.41 -10.78
N ASP A 125 -1.53 7.54 -10.73
CA ASP A 125 -0.61 7.10 -11.78
C ASP A 125 0.54 6.32 -11.14
N THR A 126 0.45 5.01 -11.24
CA THR A 126 1.43 4.09 -10.66
C THR A 126 2.75 4.09 -11.43
N HIS A 127 2.74 4.34 -12.75
CA HIS A 127 3.95 4.43 -13.56
C HIS A 127 4.76 5.67 -13.18
N ALA A 128 4.13 6.85 -13.21
CA ALA A 128 4.79 8.07 -12.76
C ALA A 128 5.30 7.99 -11.32
N THR A 129 4.61 7.22 -10.46
CA THR A 129 5.05 6.98 -9.08
C THR A 129 6.29 6.09 -9.03
N LEU A 130 6.36 5.04 -9.86
CA LEU A 130 7.55 4.19 -10.00
C LEU A 130 8.74 5.00 -10.45
N ASP A 131 8.59 5.79 -11.53
CA ASP A 131 9.64 6.65 -12.09
C ASP A 131 10.16 7.66 -11.06
N MET A 132 9.24 8.30 -10.32
CA MET A 132 9.60 9.25 -9.26
C MET A 132 10.39 8.56 -8.14
N LEU A 133 9.98 7.38 -7.71
CA LEU A 133 10.68 6.64 -6.67
C LEU A 133 12.07 6.20 -7.12
N GLU A 134 12.23 5.81 -8.39
CA GLU A 134 13.52 5.47 -8.98
C GLU A 134 14.44 6.69 -9.03
N GLN A 135 13.96 7.86 -9.48
CA GLN A 135 14.70 9.12 -9.47
C GLN A 135 15.15 9.53 -8.06
N LEU A 136 14.37 9.16 -7.03
CA LEU A 136 14.72 9.37 -5.62
C LEU A 136 15.67 8.28 -5.07
N GLY A 137 16.14 7.37 -5.90
CA GLY A 137 17.10 6.32 -5.55
C GLY A 137 16.48 5.10 -4.86
N PHE A 138 15.15 4.95 -4.90
CA PHE A 138 14.51 3.71 -4.48
C PHE A 138 14.57 2.68 -5.61
N GLN A 139 14.86 1.44 -5.25
CA GLN A 139 14.91 0.33 -6.20
C GLN A 139 13.82 -0.69 -5.89
N VAL A 140 13.22 -1.25 -6.92
CA VAL A 140 12.30 -2.37 -6.77
C VAL A 140 13.10 -3.60 -6.36
N GLY A 141 12.89 -4.07 -5.14
CA GLY A 141 13.57 -5.24 -4.61
C GLY A 141 12.93 -6.55 -5.04
N TRP A 142 11.61 -6.63 -5.03
CA TRP A 142 10.82 -7.77 -5.51
C TRP A 142 9.35 -7.39 -5.71
N ILE A 143 8.69 -8.14 -6.58
CA ILE A 143 7.28 -7.99 -6.91
C ILE A 143 6.56 -9.29 -6.53
N TYR A 144 5.33 -9.18 -6.03
CA TYR A 144 4.48 -10.33 -5.81
C TYR A 144 3.02 -10.01 -6.08
N PRO A 145 2.33 -10.87 -6.84
CA PRO A 145 0.90 -10.74 -7.07
C PRO A 145 0.11 -11.27 -5.88
N LYS A 146 -1.11 -10.75 -5.70
CA LYS A 146 -2.07 -11.22 -4.71
C LYS A 146 -3.49 -11.02 -5.23
N ARG A 147 -4.38 -11.97 -4.95
CA ARG A 147 -5.82 -11.79 -5.08
C ARG A 147 -6.41 -11.62 -3.70
N ARG A 148 -7.19 -10.56 -3.49
CA ARG A 148 -7.78 -10.19 -2.19
C ARG A 148 -9.28 -10.10 -2.29
N SER A 149 -9.97 -10.64 -1.29
CA SER A 149 -11.39 -10.39 -1.01
C SER A 149 -11.50 -9.80 0.38
N MET A 150 -12.15 -8.63 0.51
CA MET A 150 -12.29 -7.89 1.77
C MET A 150 -13.71 -8.00 2.30
N TRP A 151 -13.81 -8.20 3.60
CA TRP A 151 -15.07 -8.34 4.33
C TRP A 151 -15.03 -7.52 5.60
N MET A 152 -16.17 -6.96 5.97
CA MET A 152 -16.34 -6.29 7.26
C MET A 152 -17.25 -7.15 8.13
N LEU A 153 -16.79 -7.50 9.33
CA LEU A 153 -17.56 -8.25 10.34
C LEU A 153 -17.33 -7.60 11.71
N ASP A 154 -18.40 -7.09 12.32
CA ASP A 154 -18.38 -6.50 13.66
C ASP A 154 -17.24 -5.47 13.87
N GLY A 155 -17.03 -4.60 12.88
CA GLY A 155 -15.98 -3.57 12.93
C GLY A 155 -14.56 -4.05 12.67
N VAL A 156 -14.37 -5.34 12.35
CA VAL A 156 -13.08 -5.93 11.95
C VAL A 156 -13.06 -6.16 10.45
N ALA A 157 -12.01 -5.71 9.77
CA ALA A 157 -11.76 -6.07 8.39
C ALA A 157 -11.15 -7.47 8.33
N VAL A 158 -11.81 -8.37 7.61
CA VAL A 158 -11.35 -9.73 7.36
C VAL A 158 -10.97 -9.85 5.90
N THR A 159 -9.70 -10.09 5.59
CA THR A 159 -9.26 -10.24 4.21
C THR A 159 -8.88 -11.69 3.93
N LEU A 160 -9.38 -12.21 2.82
CA LEU A 160 -9.03 -13.53 2.29
C LEU A 160 -8.09 -13.34 1.11
N ASP A 161 -6.85 -13.78 1.28
CA ASP A 161 -5.77 -13.56 0.33
C ASP A 161 -5.27 -14.85 -0.32
N ILE A 162 -5.05 -14.80 -1.61
CA ILE A 162 -4.47 -15.88 -2.41
C ILE A 162 -3.17 -15.36 -3.03
N LEU A 163 -2.06 -16.02 -2.72
CA LEU A 163 -0.74 -15.74 -3.24
C LEU A 163 -0.14 -17.02 -3.86
N ASP A 164 0.92 -16.89 -4.64
CA ASP A 164 1.61 -18.02 -5.28
C ASP A 164 2.14 -19.05 -4.27
N PHE A 165 2.36 -18.60 -3.02
CA PHE A 165 2.90 -19.43 -1.94
C PHE A 165 1.85 -19.82 -0.88
N GLY A 166 0.57 -19.60 -1.13
CA GLY A 166 -0.49 -20.11 -0.27
C GLY A 166 -1.73 -19.23 -0.13
N TRP A 167 -2.61 -19.70 0.73
CA TRP A 167 -3.88 -19.10 1.09
C TRP A 167 -3.79 -18.53 2.49
N PHE A 168 -4.35 -17.34 2.70
CA PHE A 168 -4.20 -16.63 3.96
C PHE A 168 -5.49 -15.90 4.33
N VAL A 169 -5.61 -15.58 5.61
CA VAL A 169 -6.58 -14.64 6.15
C VAL A 169 -5.85 -13.63 7.03
N GLU A 170 -6.20 -12.35 6.90
CA GLU A 170 -5.80 -11.29 7.82
C GLU A 170 -7.04 -10.73 8.51
N LEU A 171 -6.91 -10.43 9.79
CA LEU A 171 -7.89 -9.70 10.58
C LEU A 171 -7.26 -8.37 10.97
N GLU A 172 -7.88 -7.26 10.60
CA GLU A 172 -7.41 -5.90 10.88
C GLU A 172 -8.47 -5.14 11.65
N GLY A 173 -8.08 -4.50 12.76
CA GLY A 173 -9.01 -3.75 13.62
C GLY A 173 -8.41 -3.39 14.97
N PRO A 174 -9.23 -3.00 15.96
CA PRO A 174 -8.74 -2.74 17.31
C PRO A 174 -8.03 -3.96 17.92
N ALA A 175 -6.81 -3.77 18.40
CA ALA A 175 -5.97 -4.89 18.89
C ALA A 175 -6.64 -5.75 19.95
N SER A 176 -7.51 -5.16 20.79
CA SER A 176 -8.20 -5.85 21.87
C SER A 176 -9.24 -6.86 21.42
N VAL A 177 -9.87 -6.66 20.23
CA VAL A 177 -10.94 -7.54 19.73
C VAL A 177 -10.43 -8.64 18.80
N LEU A 178 -9.23 -8.47 18.21
CA LEU A 178 -8.70 -9.39 17.20
C LEU A 178 -8.55 -10.84 17.69
N PRO A 179 -8.06 -11.13 18.92
CA PRO A 179 -7.93 -12.51 19.38
C PRO A 179 -9.28 -13.23 19.49
N GLU A 180 -10.33 -12.55 19.96
CA GLU A 180 -11.67 -13.11 20.07
C GLU A 180 -12.31 -13.32 18.71
N MET A 181 -12.18 -12.34 17.83
CA MET A 181 -12.62 -12.46 16.43
C MET A 181 -11.94 -13.66 15.76
N ALA A 182 -10.65 -13.86 15.96
CA ALA A 182 -9.93 -15.01 15.41
C ALA A 182 -10.53 -16.33 15.90
N ARG A 183 -10.74 -16.50 17.23
CA ARG A 183 -11.35 -17.71 17.80
C ARG A 183 -12.76 -17.96 17.25
N SER A 184 -13.55 -16.92 17.14
CA SER A 184 -14.92 -17.02 16.61
C SER A 184 -14.97 -17.48 15.15
N LEU A 185 -13.88 -17.27 14.40
CA LEU A 185 -13.68 -17.76 13.03
C LEU A 185 -12.94 -19.11 12.97
N GLY A 186 -12.74 -19.78 14.11
CA GLY A 186 -12.04 -21.07 14.18
C GLY A 186 -10.52 -20.96 14.00
N LEU A 187 -9.95 -19.77 14.22
CA LEU A 187 -8.51 -19.50 14.09
C LEU A 187 -7.88 -19.38 15.48
N ASP A 188 -6.75 -20.05 15.71
CA ASP A 188 -6.01 -19.96 16.96
C ASP A 188 -5.05 -18.76 16.94
N PRO A 189 -5.26 -17.72 17.77
CA PRO A 189 -4.40 -16.54 17.83
C PRO A 189 -2.92 -16.87 18.07
N ASN A 190 -2.61 -17.96 18.76
CA ASN A 190 -1.23 -18.39 19.04
C ASN A 190 -0.51 -18.90 17.78
N ARG A 191 -1.26 -19.25 16.74
CA ARG A 191 -0.73 -19.68 15.43
C ARG A 191 -0.62 -18.54 14.42
N ALA A 192 -0.84 -17.30 14.85
CA ALA A 192 -0.72 -16.14 14.00
C ALA A 192 0.70 -15.97 13.45
N LEU A 193 0.80 -15.65 12.17
CA LEU A 193 2.07 -15.47 11.47
C LEU A 193 2.65 -14.09 11.75
N ARG A 194 3.93 -14.05 12.10
CA ARG A 194 4.67 -12.79 12.32
C ARG A 194 5.20 -12.19 11.03
N ASP A 195 5.52 -13.01 10.03
CA ASP A 195 6.06 -12.57 8.75
C ASP A 195 5.03 -11.81 7.91
N SER A 196 5.48 -10.73 7.28
CA SER A 196 4.67 -10.05 6.26
C SER A 196 4.66 -10.86 4.95
N TYR A 197 3.66 -10.64 4.10
CA TYR A 197 3.63 -11.23 2.75
C TYR A 197 4.89 -10.92 1.97
N SER A 198 5.41 -9.72 2.08
CA SER A 198 6.65 -9.28 1.46
C SER A 198 7.84 -10.16 1.87
N VAL A 199 7.97 -10.50 3.17
CA VAL A 199 9.02 -11.41 3.66
C VAL A 199 8.79 -12.83 3.14
N MET A 200 7.55 -13.32 3.19
CA MET A 200 7.20 -14.66 2.69
C MET A 200 7.41 -14.79 1.18
N ALA A 201 7.04 -13.76 0.40
CA ALA A 201 7.26 -13.72 -1.05
C ALA A 201 8.75 -13.82 -1.38
N ARG A 202 9.58 -13.02 -0.70
CA ARG A 202 11.03 -13.06 -0.87
C ARG A 202 11.60 -14.45 -0.58
N LYS A 203 11.21 -15.06 0.54
CA LYS A 203 11.63 -16.44 0.89
C LYS A 203 11.20 -17.45 -0.16
N HIS A 204 10.00 -17.29 -0.73
CA HIS A 204 9.46 -18.17 -1.76
C HIS A 204 10.26 -18.05 -3.09
N GLN A 205 10.51 -16.80 -3.52
CA GLN A 205 11.29 -16.54 -4.74
C GLN A 205 12.74 -17.06 -4.63
N GLN A 206 13.38 -16.88 -3.48
CA GLN A 206 14.71 -17.41 -3.22
C GLN A 206 14.78 -18.94 -3.29
N LYS A 207 13.71 -19.65 -2.91
CA LYS A 207 13.62 -21.10 -3.03
C LYS A 207 13.42 -21.57 -4.47
N LYS A 208 12.73 -20.78 -5.31
CA LYS A 208 12.52 -21.10 -6.73
C LYS A 208 13.72 -20.81 -7.62
N SER A 209 14.57 -19.87 -7.23
CA SER A 209 15.76 -19.46 -7.99
C SER A 209 16.97 -19.45 -7.04
N PRO A 210 17.59 -20.60 -6.77
CA PRO A 210 18.73 -20.66 -5.85
C PRO A 210 19.99 -19.94 -6.37
N THR A 211 20.01 -19.49 -7.62
CA THR A 211 21.21 -18.96 -8.29
C THR A 211 20.88 -17.87 -9.30
N LYS A 212 20.30 -16.72 -8.89
CA LYS A 212 20.44 -15.45 -9.66
C LYS A 212 20.00 -14.26 -8.83
N ALA A 213 20.85 -13.22 -8.79
CA ALA A 213 20.44 -11.90 -8.32
C ALA A 213 19.21 -11.43 -9.10
N PRO A 214 18.25 -10.70 -8.49
CA PRO A 214 17.06 -10.26 -9.17
C PRO A 214 17.44 -9.41 -10.38
N ALA A 215 17.03 -9.83 -11.56
CA ALA A 215 17.08 -9.00 -12.74
C ALA A 215 16.13 -7.82 -12.51
N THR A 216 16.57 -6.62 -12.82
CA THR A 216 15.73 -5.42 -12.84
C THR A 216 14.54 -5.69 -13.76
N PRO A 217 13.30 -5.61 -13.31
CA PRO A 217 12.16 -5.81 -14.20
C PRO A 217 12.18 -4.70 -15.26
N VAL A 218 12.20 -5.10 -16.52
CA VAL A 218 11.96 -4.19 -17.64
C VAL A 218 10.46 -3.88 -17.61
N VAL A 219 10.12 -2.64 -17.27
CA VAL A 219 8.77 -2.12 -17.41
C VAL A 219 8.50 -1.97 -18.91
N THR A 220 7.73 -2.86 -19.49
CA THR A 220 7.28 -2.73 -20.89
C THR A 220 6.22 -1.64 -20.93
N PRO A 221 6.41 -0.54 -21.67
CA PRO A 221 5.36 0.46 -21.84
C PRO A 221 4.15 -0.18 -22.53
N PRO A 222 2.92 0.29 -22.26
CA PRO A 222 1.75 -0.18 -22.98
C PRO A 222 1.92 0.10 -24.47
N ALA A 223 1.54 -0.86 -25.31
CA ALA A 223 1.54 -0.69 -26.76
C ALA A 223 0.70 0.53 -27.11
N GLU A 224 1.30 1.46 -27.87
CA GLU A 224 0.59 2.61 -28.42
C GLU A 224 -0.58 2.12 -29.28
N GLY A 225 -1.80 2.43 -28.82
CA GLY A 225 -3.01 2.13 -29.57
C GLY A 225 -3.00 2.93 -30.85
N GLN A 226 -3.03 2.25 -31.98
CA GLN A 226 -3.38 2.86 -33.26
C GLN A 226 -4.77 3.49 -33.12
N GLN A 227 -4.82 4.80 -33.24
CA GLN A 227 -6.07 5.52 -33.44
C GLN A 227 -6.55 5.30 -34.87
N PRO A 228 -7.89 5.17 -35.08
CA PRO A 228 -8.48 5.09 -36.40
C PRO A 228 -8.40 6.40 -37.18
#